data_4e05ac19965ab516197b8c4cf6fa2427
#
_entry.id   4e05ac19965ab516197b8c4cf6fa2427
#
_cell.length_a   1.000
_cell.length_b   1.000
_cell.length_c   1.000
_cell.angle_alpha   90.00
_cell.angle_beta   90.00
_cell.angle_gamma   90.00
#
_symmetry.space_group_name_H-M   'P 1'
#
loop_
_entity.id
_entity.type
_entity.pdbx_description
1 polymer ?
#
loop_
_entity_poly.entity_id
_entity_poly.type
_entity_poly.pdbx_seq_one_letter_code
_entity_poly.pdbx_strand_id
1 'polypeptide(L)'
;PAIALLGLVFAVNCMADTPPIVVSYADRPIHAFNQQLIQAQQAQASWSTSPESISQQYAGSDFAVISTKQYQGSTITYSLSHPKPNHPQMMIILSMRQTMKQSWHLQSAWLTWRCKNGQNFGTGRCVIESPQTGPSNK
;
A
#
# COMPACT_ATOMS: atom_id res chain seq x y z
N PRO A 1 -45.74 -14.72 -31.46
CA PRO A 1 -44.34 -14.38 -31.62
C PRO A 1 -43.63 -14.38 -30.26
N ALA A 2 -42.71 -15.33 -30.11
CA ALA A 2 -41.90 -15.44 -28.91
C ALA A 2 -40.77 -14.42 -28.97
N ILE A 3 -40.78 -13.49 -28.04
CA ILE A 3 -39.66 -12.57 -27.87
C ILE A 3 -38.61 -13.30 -27.03
N ALA A 4 -37.54 -13.77 -27.67
CA ALA A 4 -36.39 -14.29 -26.97
C ALA A 4 -35.61 -13.11 -26.38
N LEU A 5 -35.71 -12.91 -25.07
CA LEU A 5 -34.83 -12.02 -24.34
C LEU A 5 -33.45 -12.70 -24.27
N LEU A 6 -32.54 -12.29 -25.12
CA LEU A 6 -31.13 -12.65 -24.98
C LEU A 6 -30.58 -11.87 -23.77
N GLY A 7 -30.50 -12.54 -22.64
CA GLY A 7 -29.80 -12.03 -21.47
C GLY A 7 -28.28 -11.96 -21.74
N LEU A 8 -27.80 -10.76 -21.95
CA LEU A 8 -26.35 -10.52 -22.04
C LEU A 8 -25.76 -10.70 -20.64
N VAL A 9 -25.19 -11.86 -20.39
CA VAL A 9 -24.41 -12.10 -19.15
C VAL A 9 -23.06 -11.42 -19.33
N PHE A 10 -22.92 -10.23 -18.76
CA PHE A 10 -21.61 -9.64 -18.60
C PHE A 10 -20.88 -10.43 -17.51
N ALA A 11 -19.95 -11.29 -17.93
CA ALA A 11 -19.00 -11.89 -17.02
C ALA A 11 -18.08 -10.76 -16.54
N VAL A 12 -18.35 -10.22 -15.35
CA VAL A 12 -17.40 -9.35 -14.67
C VAL A 12 -16.23 -10.25 -14.25
N ASN A 13 -15.18 -10.23 -15.03
CA ASN A 13 -13.91 -10.83 -14.60
C ASN A 13 -13.40 -9.99 -13.43
N CYS A 14 -13.80 -10.34 -12.22
CA CYS A 14 -13.09 -9.90 -11.03
C CYS A 14 -11.71 -10.53 -11.08
N MET A 15 -10.71 -9.83 -11.64
CA MET A 15 -9.32 -10.15 -11.35
C MET A 15 -9.14 -9.88 -9.87
N ALA A 16 -9.14 -10.93 -9.06
CA ALA A 16 -8.70 -10.84 -7.68
C ALA A 16 -7.23 -10.46 -7.74
N ASP A 17 -6.92 -9.18 -7.49
CA ASP A 17 -5.55 -8.74 -7.30
C ASP A 17 -5.00 -9.51 -6.11
N THR A 18 -4.17 -10.51 -6.39
CA THR A 18 -3.46 -11.24 -5.35
C THR A 18 -2.53 -10.24 -4.67
N PRO A 19 -2.66 -9.99 -3.35
CA PRO A 19 -1.76 -9.07 -2.69
C PRO A 19 -0.33 -9.57 -2.82
N PRO A 20 0.65 -8.67 -2.97
CA PRO A 20 2.04 -9.08 -3.03
C PRO A 20 2.46 -9.82 -1.76
N ILE A 21 3.34 -10.81 -1.91
CA ILE A 21 3.85 -11.59 -0.78
C ILE A 21 4.83 -10.73 0.01
N VAL A 22 4.55 -10.56 1.29
CA VAL A 22 5.40 -9.84 2.24
C VAL A 22 5.97 -10.83 3.24
N VAL A 23 7.28 -10.97 3.27
CA VAL A 23 7.98 -11.90 4.18
C VAL A 23 8.47 -11.22 5.45
N SER A 24 8.70 -9.92 5.42
CA SER A 24 9.06 -9.11 6.58
C SER A 24 8.72 -7.65 6.33
N TYR A 25 8.58 -6.89 7.41
CA TYR A 25 8.29 -5.45 7.36
C TYR A 25 8.93 -4.74 8.54
N ALA A 26 9.22 -3.45 8.37
CA ALA A 26 9.76 -2.57 9.40
C ALA A 26 8.66 -1.64 9.91
N ASP A 27 8.60 -1.46 11.22
CA ASP A 27 7.66 -0.52 11.83
C ASP A 27 7.99 0.92 11.47
N ARG A 28 6.94 1.70 11.24
CA ARG A 28 7.07 3.15 11.01
C ARG A 28 6.27 3.91 12.06
N PRO A 29 6.72 5.12 12.43
CA PRO A 29 6.05 5.91 13.45
C PRO A 29 4.67 6.38 12.97
N ILE A 30 3.70 6.37 13.87
CA ILE A 30 2.33 6.78 13.60
C ILE A 30 1.84 7.91 14.51
N HIS A 31 2.53 8.18 15.61
CA HIS A 31 2.04 9.10 16.64
C HIS A 31 1.84 10.52 16.11
N ALA A 32 2.86 11.09 15.49
CA ALA A 32 2.77 12.46 14.95
C ALA A 32 1.72 12.54 13.83
N PHE A 33 1.63 11.52 13.00
CA PHE A 33 0.63 11.49 11.94
C PHE A 33 -0.79 11.38 12.51
N ASN A 34 -1.02 10.57 13.54
CA ASN A 34 -2.32 10.49 14.20
C ASN A 34 -2.75 11.84 14.80
N GLN A 35 -1.81 12.63 15.33
CA GLN A 35 -2.12 13.98 15.77
C GLN A 35 -2.54 14.91 14.63
N GLN A 36 -1.84 14.84 13.49
CA GLN A 36 -2.23 15.58 12.28
C GLN A 36 -3.60 15.14 11.78
N LEU A 37 -3.88 13.85 11.83
CA LEU A 37 -5.15 13.26 11.40
C LEU A 37 -6.32 13.76 12.27
N ILE A 38 -6.13 13.83 13.59
CA ILE A 38 -7.12 14.40 14.51
C ILE A 38 -7.41 15.86 14.15
N GLN A 39 -6.37 16.65 13.95
CA GLN A 39 -6.51 18.06 13.57
C GLN A 39 -7.22 18.21 12.22
N ALA A 40 -6.88 17.38 11.26
CA ALA A 40 -7.51 17.36 9.94
C ALA A 40 -9.00 17.00 10.01
N GLN A 41 -9.36 16.04 10.84
CA GLN A 41 -10.76 15.66 11.08
C GLN A 41 -11.55 16.78 11.75
N GLN A 42 -10.95 17.46 12.72
CA GLN A 42 -11.57 18.63 13.37
C GLN A 42 -11.78 19.79 12.38
N ALA A 43 -10.84 19.98 11.47
CA ALA A 43 -10.92 20.99 10.41
C ALA A 43 -11.74 20.54 9.20
N GLN A 44 -12.27 19.31 9.19
CA GLN A 44 -13.01 18.71 8.09
C GLN A 44 -12.22 18.68 6.78
N ALA A 45 -10.92 18.44 6.89
CA ALA A 45 -10.05 18.28 5.71
C ALA A 45 -10.47 17.06 4.89
N SER A 46 -10.55 17.22 3.58
CA SER A 46 -11.05 16.16 2.69
C SER A 46 -10.21 14.89 2.73
N TRP A 47 -8.90 14.99 2.93
CA TRP A 47 -8.02 13.84 2.97
C TRP A 47 -8.21 12.95 4.21
N SER A 48 -8.87 13.45 5.26
CA SER A 48 -9.07 12.72 6.51
C SER A 48 -10.32 11.83 6.52
N THR A 49 -11.03 11.72 5.41
CA THR A 49 -12.38 11.12 5.37
C THR A 49 -12.40 9.66 4.93
N SER A 50 -11.36 9.18 4.25
CA SER A 50 -11.33 7.80 3.74
C SER A 50 -9.97 7.15 3.99
N PRO A 51 -9.94 5.81 4.14
CA PRO A 51 -8.66 5.09 4.30
C PRO A 51 -7.68 5.35 3.17
N GLU A 52 -8.16 5.43 1.93
CA GLU A 52 -7.32 5.65 0.75
C GLU A 52 -6.68 7.04 0.77
N SER A 53 -7.45 8.07 1.06
CA SER A 53 -6.92 9.45 1.12
C SER A 53 -5.98 9.65 2.31
N ILE A 54 -6.27 9.03 3.44
CA ILE A 54 -5.38 9.03 4.61
C ILE A 54 -4.06 8.34 4.27
N SER A 55 -4.13 7.21 3.59
CA SER A 55 -2.95 6.45 3.17
C SER A 55 -2.10 7.23 2.17
N GLN A 56 -2.74 7.93 1.23
CA GLN A 56 -2.04 8.80 0.28
C GLN A 56 -1.33 9.95 1.00
N GLN A 57 -1.96 10.53 1.99
CA GLN A 57 -1.36 11.60 2.79
C GLN A 57 -0.16 11.12 3.60
N TYR A 58 -0.26 9.92 4.18
CA TYR A 58 0.84 9.32 4.94
C TYR A 58 2.04 8.97 4.06
N ALA A 59 1.78 8.31 2.94
CA ALA A 59 2.82 7.78 2.06
C ALA A 59 3.47 8.85 1.19
N GLY A 60 2.71 9.89 0.81
CA GLY A 60 3.18 10.95 -0.08
C GLY A 60 2.91 10.67 -1.57
N SER A 61 3.30 11.64 -2.41
CA SER A 61 3.00 11.61 -3.84
C SER A 61 3.75 10.53 -4.64
N ASP A 62 4.83 9.98 -4.07
CA ASP A 62 5.59 8.90 -4.72
C ASP A 62 4.88 7.53 -4.64
N PHE A 63 3.79 7.43 -3.92
CA PHE A 63 3.04 6.20 -3.69
C PHE A 63 1.62 6.29 -4.22
N ALA A 64 1.06 5.14 -4.58
CA ALA A 64 -0.34 4.99 -4.92
C ALA A 64 -0.95 3.82 -4.14
N VAL A 65 -2.16 3.99 -3.64
CA VAL A 65 -2.90 2.90 -2.99
C VAL A 65 -3.29 1.88 -4.05
N ILE A 66 -2.87 0.64 -3.87
CA ILE A 66 -3.15 -0.45 -4.81
C ILE A 66 -4.21 -1.42 -4.31
N SER A 67 -4.45 -1.46 -3.00
CA SER A 67 -5.42 -2.40 -2.41
C SER A 67 -5.88 -1.90 -1.05
N THR A 68 -7.13 -2.18 -0.73
CA THR A 68 -7.74 -1.94 0.58
C THR A 68 -8.47 -3.21 1.01
N LYS A 69 -8.21 -3.65 2.24
CA LYS A 69 -8.82 -4.86 2.80
C LYS A 69 -9.40 -4.60 4.17
N GLN A 70 -10.45 -5.33 4.49
CA GLN A 70 -11.02 -5.39 5.84
C GLN A 70 -10.55 -6.66 6.54
N TYR A 71 -10.06 -6.51 7.76
CA TYR A 71 -9.62 -7.63 8.57
C TYR A 71 -9.89 -7.36 10.05
N GLN A 72 -10.77 -8.15 10.66
CA GLN A 72 -11.10 -8.09 12.09
C GLN A 72 -11.40 -6.67 12.61
N GLY A 73 -12.21 -5.92 11.88
CA GLY A 73 -12.60 -4.55 12.25
C GLY A 73 -11.56 -3.49 11.91
N SER A 74 -10.42 -3.86 11.37
CA SER A 74 -9.41 -2.94 10.85
C SER A 74 -9.48 -2.84 9.34
N THR A 75 -9.18 -1.66 8.83
CA THR A 75 -8.98 -1.43 7.40
C THR A 75 -7.49 -1.39 7.11
N ILE A 76 -7.04 -2.21 6.19
CA ILE A 76 -5.64 -2.31 5.82
C ILE A 76 -5.48 -1.80 4.39
N THR A 77 -4.62 -0.81 4.19
CA THR A 77 -4.28 -0.29 2.87
C THR A 77 -2.85 -0.65 2.51
N TYR A 78 -2.66 -0.93 1.23
CA TYR A 78 -1.36 -1.21 0.63
C TYR A 78 -1.06 -0.11 -0.37
N SER A 79 0.03 0.63 -0.17
CA SER A 79 0.48 1.68 -1.06
C SER A 79 1.83 1.32 -1.64
N LEU A 80 1.95 1.41 -2.95
CA LEU A 80 3.13 0.99 -3.68
C LEU A 80 3.82 2.21 -4.30
N SER A 81 5.15 2.26 -4.21
CA SER A 81 5.92 3.35 -4.81
C SER A 81 5.92 3.24 -6.33
N HIS A 82 5.94 4.39 -7.00
CA HIS A 82 6.13 4.44 -8.44
C HIS A 82 7.51 3.89 -8.81
N PRO A 83 7.63 3.14 -9.92
CA PRO A 83 8.92 2.60 -10.34
C PRO A 83 9.95 3.71 -10.57
N LYS A 84 11.14 3.54 -10.00
CA LYS A 84 12.29 4.43 -10.22
C LYS A 84 13.51 3.61 -10.62
N PRO A 85 14.32 4.05 -11.59
CA PRO A 85 15.57 3.37 -11.93
C PRO A 85 16.48 3.29 -10.70
N ASN A 86 17.11 2.14 -10.48
CA ASN A 86 18.08 1.89 -9.41
C ASN A 86 17.56 2.04 -7.98
N HIS A 87 16.26 2.06 -7.81
CA HIS A 87 15.62 2.06 -6.48
C HIS A 87 14.76 0.82 -6.30
N PRO A 88 14.74 0.23 -5.08
CA PRO A 88 13.79 -0.83 -4.79
C PRO A 88 12.37 -0.30 -4.84
N GLN A 89 11.43 -1.15 -5.20
CA GLN A 89 10.03 -0.81 -5.09
C GLN A 89 9.62 -0.90 -3.61
N MET A 90 9.07 0.19 -3.09
CA MET A 90 8.67 0.28 -1.69
C MET A 90 7.16 0.10 -1.55
N MET A 91 6.75 -0.49 -0.44
CA MET A 91 5.34 -0.62 -0.09
C MET A 91 5.12 -0.20 1.35
N ILE A 92 4.11 0.63 1.56
CA ILE A 92 3.64 1.05 2.88
C ILE A 92 2.31 0.35 3.15
N ILE A 93 2.24 -0.31 4.30
CA ILE A 93 1.04 -1.02 4.75
C ILE A 93 0.54 -0.31 5.99
N LEU A 94 -0.68 0.22 5.91
CA LEU A 94 -1.32 0.90 7.04
C LEU A 94 -2.48 0.07 7.55
N SER A 95 -2.54 -0.12 8.86
CA SER A 95 -3.71 -0.63 9.54
C SER A 95 -4.39 0.52 10.27
N MET A 96 -5.66 0.70 10.04
CA MET A 96 -6.42 1.78 10.66
C MET A 96 -7.79 1.29 11.11
N ARG A 97 -8.33 2.01 12.08
CA ARG A 97 -9.64 1.70 12.67
C ARG A 97 -10.45 2.97 12.85
N GLN A 98 -11.77 2.84 12.65
CA GLN A 98 -12.69 3.89 13.04
C GLN A 98 -13.01 3.83 14.52
N THR A 99 -13.01 4.99 15.18
CA THR A 99 -13.53 5.13 16.53
C THR A 99 -15.05 5.24 16.51
N MET A 100 -15.68 5.19 17.67
CA MET A 100 -17.14 5.33 17.82
C MET A 100 -17.68 6.66 17.26
N LYS A 101 -16.83 7.68 17.07
CA LYS A 101 -17.19 8.96 16.46
C LYS A 101 -16.98 8.96 14.93
N GLN A 102 -16.78 7.81 14.32
CA GLN A 102 -16.44 7.63 12.89
C GLN A 102 -15.14 8.35 12.48
N SER A 103 -14.26 8.59 13.43
CA SER A 103 -12.93 9.16 13.16
C SER A 103 -11.93 8.06 12.95
N TRP A 104 -11.10 8.20 11.93
CA TRP A 104 -10.04 7.24 11.63
C TRP A 104 -8.79 7.52 12.48
N HIS A 105 -8.09 6.46 12.85
CA HIS A 105 -6.75 6.55 13.42
C HIS A 105 -5.90 5.37 12.95
N LEU A 106 -4.60 5.59 12.80
CA LEU A 106 -3.66 4.53 12.47
C LEU A 106 -3.36 3.70 13.71
N GLN A 107 -3.40 2.37 13.54
CA GLN A 107 -2.97 1.41 14.55
C GLN A 107 -1.52 1.02 14.34
N SER A 108 -1.10 0.90 13.08
CA SER A 108 0.25 0.54 12.70
C SER A 108 0.57 1.05 11.31
N ALA A 109 1.85 1.26 11.06
CA ALA A 109 2.39 1.56 9.74
C ALA A 109 3.64 0.71 9.55
N TRP A 110 3.73 0.04 8.43
CA TRP A 110 4.83 -0.84 8.07
C TRP A 110 5.40 -0.46 6.73
N LEU A 111 6.72 -0.54 6.63
CA LEU A 111 7.45 -0.36 5.39
C LEU A 111 8.12 -1.67 5.00
N THR A 112 7.99 -2.03 3.76
CA THR A 112 8.67 -3.17 3.16
C THR A 112 9.12 -2.79 1.75
N TRP A 113 10.10 -3.48 1.21
CA TRP A 113 10.59 -3.19 -0.14
C TRP A 113 10.97 -4.46 -0.87
N ARG A 114 10.97 -4.37 -2.18
CA ARG A 114 11.38 -5.44 -3.07
C ARG A 114 12.57 -4.97 -3.89
N CYS A 115 13.68 -5.67 -3.75
CA CYS A 115 14.87 -5.42 -4.56
C CYS A 115 14.61 -5.79 -6.02
N LYS A 116 15.33 -5.18 -6.96
CA LYS A 116 15.11 -5.37 -8.40
C LYS A 116 15.12 -6.83 -8.83
N ASN A 117 15.97 -7.65 -8.20
CA ASN A 117 16.08 -9.08 -8.50
C ASN A 117 15.28 -9.94 -7.53
N GLY A 118 14.52 -9.32 -6.62
CA GLY A 118 13.71 -10.04 -5.63
C GLY A 118 12.28 -10.25 -6.10
N GLN A 119 11.66 -11.32 -5.63
CA GLN A 119 10.27 -11.65 -5.95
C GLN A 119 9.32 -11.20 -4.84
N ASN A 120 9.80 -11.12 -3.61
CA ASN A 120 8.99 -10.84 -2.44
C ASN A 120 9.39 -9.53 -1.79
N PHE A 121 8.42 -8.90 -1.13
CA PHE A 121 8.67 -7.74 -0.29
C PHE A 121 9.23 -8.18 1.05
N GLY A 122 10.22 -7.45 1.54
CA GLY A 122 10.89 -7.71 2.81
C GLY A 122 11.72 -6.52 3.26
N THR A 123 12.58 -6.78 4.24
CA THR A 123 13.46 -5.76 4.83
C THR A 123 14.93 -6.10 4.65
N GLY A 124 15.24 -7.03 3.76
CA GLY A 124 16.60 -7.40 3.44
C GLY A 124 17.32 -6.32 2.64
N ARG A 125 18.64 -6.26 2.83
CA ARG A 125 19.48 -5.34 2.07
C ARG A 125 19.45 -5.70 0.60
N CYS A 126 19.18 -4.70 -0.26
CA CYS A 126 19.31 -4.87 -1.70
C CYS A 126 20.78 -4.84 -2.08
N VAL A 127 21.25 -5.90 -2.72
CA VAL A 127 22.60 -5.95 -3.28
C VAL A 127 22.57 -5.14 -4.57
N ILE A 128 23.29 -4.01 -4.57
CA ILE A 128 23.61 -3.32 -5.80
C ILE A 128 24.69 -4.17 -6.47
N GLU A 129 24.33 -4.86 -7.56
CA GLU A 129 25.35 -5.46 -8.40
C GLU A 129 26.17 -4.31 -8.98
N SER A 130 27.32 -4.04 -8.37
CA SER A 130 28.35 -3.28 -9.08
C SER A 130 28.60 -4.01 -10.40
N PRO A 131 28.65 -3.31 -11.58
CA PRO A 131 29.10 -3.96 -12.77
C PRO A 131 30.45 -4.57 -12.44
N GLN A 132 30.54 -5.90 -12.52
CA GLN A 132 31.80 -6.58 -12.37
C GLN A 132 32.74 -6.06 -13.46
N THR A 133 33.58 -5.13 -13.12
CA THR A 133 34.74 -4.81 -13.93
C THR A 133 35.57 -6.09 -13.95
N GLY A 134 35.49 -6.79 -15.03
CA GLY A 134 36.25 -7.91 -15.50
C GLY A 134 36.99 -8.82 -14.54
N PRO A 135 37.31 -10.05 -14.94
CA PRO A 135 38.04 -10.95 -14.08
C PRO A 135 39.36 -10.31 -13.71
N SER A 136 39.60 -10.15 -12.40
CA SER A 136 40.95 -9.88 -11.96
C SER A 136 41.78 -11.11 -12.33
N ASN A 137 42.49 -11.00 -13.43
CA ASN A 137 43.45 -12.01 -13.77
C ASN A 137 44.57 -12.04 -12.72
N LYS A 138 44.61 -13.12 -12.07
CA LYS A 138 45.87 -13.64 -11.66
C LYS A 138 46.18 -14.90 -12.36
#